data_ce9c02e650dc5bd56dc8e3debe074b31
#
_entry.id   ce9c02e650dc5bd56dc8e3debe074b31
#
_cell.length_a   1.000
_cell.length_b   1.000
_cell.length_c   1.000
_cell.angle_alpha   90.00
_cell.angle_beta   90.00
_cell.angle_gamma   90.00
#
_symmetry.space_group_name_H-M   'P 1'
#
loop_
_entity.id
_entity.type
_entity.pdbx_description
1 polymer ?
#
loop_
_entity_poly.entity_id
_entity_poly.type
_entity_poly.pdbx_seq_one_letter_code
_entity_poly.pdbx_strand_id
1 'polypeptide(L)'
;IDTTCVTMADMLKDAGYTTGAVGKWHLGLGPKGGTDFNNQITPNAQSIGFDYEFIIPATVDRVPCVFVENGHVVGLDPNDPITVNYDHKVGDWPTGEENPELVTLKPSQGHNNTIIKGIPRIGWMTGGKSALWKDEDIADIITHKAKNFIASHQEEPFFLYMGTQDVHVPRIPHPRFAGKSGLGTRGDVILQLDWTIGEIMHTLDSLHIADNTILIFTSDNGPVIDDGYQDQAYELLNGHTPMGIYRGGKYSAYEAGTRVP
;
A
#
# COMPACT_ATOMS: atom_id res chain seq x y z
N ILE A 1 12.26 -9.03 -7.11
CA ILE A 1 12.78 -9.79 -5.98
C ILE A 1 13.51 -11.04 -6.49
N ASP A 2 14.54 -11.47 -5.79
CA ASP A 2 15.27 -12.70 -6.11
C ASP A 2 14.51 -13.91 -5.53
N THR A 3 13.93 -14.72 -6.39
CA THR A 3 13.14 -15.90 -6.01
C THR A 3 14.00 -17.12 -5.64
N THR A 4 15.33 -17.00 -5.68
CA THR A 4 16.25 -18.05 -5.26
C THR A 4 16.66 -17.94 -3.78
N CYS A 5 16.34 -16.83 -3.14
CA CYS A 5 16.60 -16.62 -1.72
C CYS A 5 15.49 -17.26 -0.88
N VAL A 6 15.89 -17.96 0.18
CA VAL A 6 14.94 -18.46 1.18
C VAL A 6 14.43 -17.28 2.00
N THR A 7 13.13 -17.11 2.04
CA THR A 7 12.45 -16.05 2.79
C THR A 7 11.93 -16.56 4.14
N MET A 8 11.45 -15.64 4.97
CA MET A 8 10.73 -16.01 6.20
C MET A 8 9.42 -16.74 5.86
N ALA A 9 8.75 -16.37 4.77
CA ALA A 9 7.54 -17.06 4.32
C ALA A 9 7.84 -18.51 3.89
N ASP A 10 8.92 -18.76 3.12
CA ASP A 10 9.34 -20.12 2.77
C ASP A 10 9.64 -20.96 4.04
N MET A 11 10.42 -20.40 4.97
CA MET A 11 10.78 -21.06 6.21
C MET A 11 9.55 -21.43 7.06
N LEU A 12 8.59 -20.52 7.18
CA LEU A 12 7.37 -20.76 7.96
C LEU A 12 6.44 -21.75 7.24
N LYS A 13 6.35 -21.68 5.92
CA LYS A 13 5.62 -22.66 5.10
C LYS A 13 6.20 -24.06 5.27
N ASP A 14 7.51 -24.21 5.23
CA ASP A 14 8.20 -25.49 5.50
C ASP A 14 7.95 -26.01 6.93
N ALA A 15 7.70 -25.10 7.88
CA ALA A 15 7.30 -25.42 9.25
C ALA A 15 5.78 -25.72 9.41
N GLY A 16 5.01 -25.71 8.32
CA GLY A 16 3.59 -26.04 8.32
C GLY A 16 2.65 -24.87 8.56
N TYR A 17 3.11 -23.62 8.40
CA TYR A 17 2.26 -22.44 8.46
C TYR A 17 1.63 -22.18 7.09
N THR A 18 0.36 -21.79 7.08
CA THR A 18 -0.27 -21.14 5.90
C THR A 18 0.15 -19.68 5.85
N THR A 19 0.64 -19.21 4.70
CA THR A 19 1.30 -17.91 4.58
C THR A 19 0.53 -16.97 3.67
N GLY A 20 0.32 -15.72 4.13
CA GLY A 20 -0.41 -14.68 3.38
C GLY A 20 0.33 -13.36 3.32
N ALA A 21 0.23 -12.67 2.17
CA ALA A 21 0.67 -11.29 1.97
C ALA A 21 -0.51 -10.40 1.60
N VAL A 22 -0.77 -9.37 2.41
CA VAL A 22 -1.90 -8.45 2.19
C VAL A 22 -1.43 -7.00 2.26
N GLY A 23 -1.79 -6.20 1.26
CA GLY A 23 -1.55 -4.76 1.23
C GLY A 23 -0.37 -4.33 0.36
N LYS A 24 0.35 -3.28 0.74
CA LYS A 24 1.46 -2.72 -0.03
C LYS A 24 2.57 -3.76 -0.24
N TRP A 25 2.96 -3.96 -1.50
CA TRP A 25 4.03 -4.90 -1.85
C TRP A 25 5.37 -4.19 -2.11
N HIS A 26 5.47 -3.42 -3.18
CA HIS A 26 6.64 -2.60 -3.58
C HIS A 26 7.98 -3.34 -3.63
N LEU A 27 7.98 -4.66 -3.80
CA LEU A 27 9.18 -5.50 -3.92
C LEU A 27 9.41 -6.03 -5.34
N GLY A 28 8.63 -5.52 -6.30
CA GLY A 28 8.65 -5.93 -7.70
C GLY A 28 7.69 -7.08 -7.99
N LEU A 29 7.18 -7.06 -9.19
CA LEU A 29 6.26 -8.06 -9.78
C LEU A 29 6.67 -8.35 -11.22
N GLY A 30 6.42 -9.57 -11.64
CA GLY A 30 6.69 -9.98 -13.02
C GLY A 30 8.17 -10.13 -13.33
N PRO A 31 8.50 -10.43 -14.59
CA PRO A 31 9.86 -10.64 -15.05
C PRO A 31 10.65 -9.32 -15.15
N LYS A 32 11.98 -9.45 -15.21
CA LYS A 32 12.85 -8.31 -15.52
C LYS A 32 12.49 -7.76 -16.93
N GLY A 33 12.10 -6.50 -16.98
CA GLY A 33 11.71 -5.83 -18.23
C GLY A 33 10.26 -5.37 -18.27
N GLY A 34 9.47 -5.74 -17.28
CA GLY A 34 8.11 -5.22 -17.10
C GLY A 34 7.08 -6.28 -16.70
N THR A 35 6.02 -5.84 -16.08
CA THR A 35 4.91 -6.68 -15.63
C THR A 35 3.76 -6.61 -16.61
N ASP A 36 3.29 -7.76 -17.07
CA ASP A 36 2.03 -7.86 -17.81
C ASP A 36 0.88 -7.98 -16.81
N PHE A 37 0.12 -6.89 -16.65
CA PHE A 37 -1.03 -6.83 -15.75
C PHE A 37 -2.31 -7.45 -16.32
N ASN A 38 -2.27 -7.97 -17.55
CA ASN A 38 -3.45 -8.53 -18.23
C ASN A 38 -3.54 -10.05 -18.11
N ASN A 39 -2.46 -10.69 -17.69
CA ASN A 39 -2.34 -12.13 -17.53
C ASN A 39 -1.89 -12.48 -16.11
N GLN A 40 -1.61 -13.77 -15.87
CA GLN A 40 -1.01 -14.23 -14.62
C GLN A 40 0.35 -13.58 -14.41
N ILE A 41 0.48 -12.81 -13.35
CA ILE A 41 1.73 -12.15 -12.96
C ILE A 41 2.62 -13.17 -12.24
N THR A 42 3.83 -13.39 -12.80
CA THR A 42 4.86 -14.21 -12.16
C THR A 42 6.25 -13.72 -12.58
N PRO A 43 7.25 -13.65 -11.67
CA PRO A 43 7.15 -13.88 -10.23
C PRO A 43 6.32 -12.83 -9.47
N ASN A 44 5.77 -13.26 -8.33
CA ASN A 44 4.94 -12.47 -7.42
C ASN A 44 5.23 -12.87 -5.96
N ALA A 45 4.39 -12.51 -4.98
CA ALA A 45 4.59 -12.91 -3.59
C ALA A 45 4.54 -14.44 -3.40
N GLN A 46 3.69 -15.14 -4.16
CA GLN A 46 3.63 -16.60 -4.11
C GLN A 46 4.94 -17.28 -4.55
N SER A 47 5.73 -16.61 -5.39
CA SER A 47 7.04 -17.10 -5.85
C SER A 47 8.13 -17.05 -4.78
N ILE A 48 7.84 -16.50 -3.60
CA ILE A 48 8.76 -16.36 -2.46
C ILE A 48 8.13 -16.84 -1.15
N GLY A 49 7.29 -17.86 -1.23
CA GLY A 49 6.81 -18.60 -0.07
C GLY A 49 5.42 -18.25 0.43
N PHE A 50 4.71 -17.26 -0.13
CA PHE A 50 3.34 -16.98 0.25
C PHE A 50 2.34 -17.90 -0.47
N ASP A 51 1.35 -18.45 0.26
CA ASP A 51 0.26 -19.25 -0.30
C ASP A 51 -0.84 -18.37 -0.89
N TYR A 52 -1.05 -17.20 -0.27
CA TYR A 52 -2.06 -16.23 -0.67
C TYR A 52 -1.45 -14.83 -0.80
N GLU A 53 -1.90 -14.08 -1.80
CA GLU A 53 -1.60 -12.66 -1.89
C GLU A 53 -2.82 -11.84 -2.29
N PHE A 54 -2.99 -10.68 -1.64
CA PHE A 54 -3.85 -9.60 -2.06
C PHE A 54 -3.11 -8.29 -1.88
N ILE A 55 -2.57 -7.75 -2.96
CA ILE A 55 -1.54 -6.71 -2.86
C ILE A 55 -1.83 -5.48 -3.73
N ILE A 56 -1.26 -4.35 -3.29
CA ILE A 56 -0.99 -3.18 -4.11
C ILE A 56 0.37 -3.39 -4.75
N PRO A 57 0.51 -3.37 -6.10
CA PRO A 57 1.75 -3.70 -6.81
C PRO A 57 3.00 -2.95 -6.35
N ALA A 58 2.83 -1.64 -6.08
CA ALA A 58 3.91 -0.77 -5.62
C ALA A 58 3.44 0.04 -4.40
N THR A 59 3.35 1.35 -4.54
CA THR A 59 2.80 2.30 -3.58
C THR A 59 1.59 2.98 -4.19
N VAL A 60 0.73 3.56 -3.36
CA VAL A 60 -0.51 4.20 -3.86
C VAL A 60 -0.27 5.44 -4.70
N ASP A 61 0.93 6.02 -4.66
CA ASP A 61 1.36 7.14 -5.52
C ASP A 61 1.85 6.71 -6.92
N ARG A 62 1.84 5.40 -7.23
CA ARG A 62 2.33 4.83 -8.49
C ARG A 62 1.24 4.08 -9.24
N VAL A 63 1.38 4.08 -10.58
CA VAL A 63 0.56 3.21 -11.44
C VAL A 63 1.14 1.78 -11.44
N PRO A 64 0.31 0.74 -11.71
CA PRO A 64 -1.13 0.81 -11.89
C PRO A 64 -1.87 0.91 -10.56
N CYS A 65 -2.97 1.67 -10.56
CA CYS A 65 -3.81 1.87 -9.38
C CYS A 65 -4.86 0.74 -9.25
N VAL A 66 -4.39 -0.49 -9.08
CA VAL A 66 -5.21 -1.72 -9.04
C VAL A 66 -4.77 -2.64 -7.93
N PHE A 67 -5.66 -3.52 -7.46
CA PHE A 67 -5.28 -4.64 -6.61
C PHE A 67 -4.91 -5.87 -7.46
N VAL A 68 -4.00 -6.67 -6.93
CA VAL A 68 -3.64 -7.98 -7.48
C VAL A 68 -3.96 -9.03 -6.44
N GLU A 69 -4.70 -10.07 -6.82
CA GLU A 69 -5.01 -11.21 -5.97
C GLU A 69 -4.54 -12.49 -6.66
N ASN A 70 -3.67 -13.24 -5.99
CA ASN A 70 -3.10 -14.49 -6.50
C ASN A 70 -2.58 -14.40 -7.94
N GLY A 71 -1.82 -13.32 -8.21
CA GLY A 71 -1.20 -13.06 -9.52
C GLY A 71 -2.13 -12.47 -10.57
N HIS A 72 -3.38 -12.12 -10.25
CA HIS A 72 -4.31 -11.54 -11.21
C HIS A 72 -4.82 -10.18 -10.74
N VAL A 73 -4.96 -9.23 -11.69
CA VAL A 73 -5.59 -7.94 -11.40
C VAL A 73 -7.08 -8.14 -11.10
N VAL A 74 -7.50 -7.64 -9.96
CA VAL A 74 -8.88 -7.75 -9.49
C VAL A 74 -9.82 -6.87 -10.31
N GLY A 75 -10.89 -7.46 -10.87
CA GLY A 75 -11.92 -6.71 -11.58
C GLY A 75 -11.51 -6.19 -12.96
N LEU A 76 -10.43 -6.70 -13.55
CA LEU A 76 -10.01 -6.31 -14.89
C LEU A 76 -11.00 -6.77 -15.95
N ASP A 77 -11.44 -5.84 -16.80
CA ASP A 77 -12.16 -6.18 -18.04
C ASP A 77 -11.13 -6.56 -19.13
N PRO A 78 -11.18 -7.78 -19.70
CA PRO A 78 -10.27 -8.19 -20.78
C PRO A 78 -10.34 -7.32 -22.04
N ASN A 79 -11.44 -6.58 -22.23
CA ASN A 79 -11.62 -5.66 -23.35
C ASN A 79 -11.01 -4.26 -23.11
N ASP A 80 -10.55 -3.98 -21.88
CA ASP A 80 -9.88 -2.72 -21.51
C ASP A 80 -8.52 -3.02 -20.86
N PRO A 81 -7.53 -3.55 -21.64
CA PRO A 81 -6.27 -4.02 -21.13
C PRO A 81 -5.41 -2.89 -20.56
N ILE A 82 -4.69 -3.21 -19.47
CA ILE A 82 -3.79 -2.28 -18.80
C ILE A 82 -2.46 -2.21 -19.55
N THR A 83 -2.01 -0.98 -19.81
CA THR A 83 -0.61 -0.70 -20.24
C THR A 83 0.01 0.27 -19.24
N VAL A 84 1.21 -0.06 -18.75
CA VAL A 84 2.00 0.76 -17.81
C VAL A 84 3.38 1.01 -18.36
N ASN A 85 3.90 2.23 -18.17
CA ASN A 85 5.27 2.57 -18.45
C ASN A 85 5.77 3.62 -17.45
N TYR A 86 7.05 3.56 -17.08
CA TYR A 86 7.67 4.51 -16.16
C TYR A 86 8.68 5.45 -16.84
N ASP A 87 9.01 5.21 -18.10
CA ASP A 87 10.01 5.98 -18.85
C ASP A 87 9.37 6.98 -19.81
N HIS A 88 8.17 6.67 -20.33
CA HIS A 88 7.47 7.53 -21.29
C HIS A 88 5.95 7.34 -21.23
N LYS A 89 5.24 8.35 -21.71
CA LYS A 89 3.76 8.35 -21.77
C LYS A 89 3.23 7.21 -22.64
N VAL A 90 2.21 6.52 -22.13
CA VAL A 90 1.42 5.53 -22.87
C VAL A 90 -0.04 5.92 -22.86
N GLY A 91 -0.73 5.66 -23.98
CA GLY A 91 -2.14 6.02 -24.15
C GLY A 91 -2.41 7.52 -24.11
N ASP A 92 -3.67 7.86 -23.92
CA ASP A 92 -4.22 9.22 -24.03
C ASP A 92 -4.80 9.76 -22.70
N TRP A 93 -4.58 9.03 -21.60
CA TRP A 93 -5.07 9.50 -20.31
C TRP A 93 -4.38 10.81 -19.89
N PRO A 94 -5.13 11.72 -19.22
CA PRO A 94 -4.59 13.00 -18.81
C PRO A 94 -3.43 12.84 -17.82
N THR A 95 -2.47 13.75 -17.90
CA THR A 95 -1.36 13.85 -16.96
C THR A 95 -1.46 15.15 -16.16
N GLY A 96 -0.88 15.15 -14.95
CA GLY A 96 -0.85 16.35 -14.13
C GLY A 96 -0.06 17.49 -14.78
N GLU A 97 0.92 17.17 -15.61
CA GLU A 97 1.72 18.15 -16.34
C GLU A 97 0.92 18.82 -17.46
N GLU A 98 0.17 18.04 -18.25
CA GLU A 98 -0.60 18.53 -19.41
C GLU A 98 -1.98 19.09 -19.02
N ASN A 99 -2.56 18.61 -17.91
CA ASN A 99 -3.94 18.91 -17.50
C ASN A 99 -4.02 19.32 -16.02
N PRO A 100 -3.31 20.37 -15.60
CA PRO A 100 -3.26 20.79 -14.20
C PRO A 100 -4.64 21.18 -13.62
N GLU A 101 -5.61 21.53 -14.48
CA GLU A 101 -7.00 21.86 -14.10
C GLU A 101 -7.79 20.64 -13.62
N LEU A 102 -7.38 19.42 -13.97
CA LEU A 102 -8.00 18.17 -13.52
C LEU A 102 -7.44 17.66 -12.20
N VAL A 103 -6.39 18.31 -11.67
CA VAL A 103 -5.70 17.89 -10.46
C VAL A 103 -6.40 18.41 -9.21
N THR A 104 -6.89 17.51 -8.36
CA THR A 104 -7.53 17.83 -7.08
C THR A 104 -6.52 17.87 -5.92
N LEU A 105 -5.48 17.03 -5.97
CA LEU A 105 -4.37 17.05 -5.04
C LEU A 105 -3.07 17.35 -5.80
N LYS A 106 -2.54 18.56 -5.61
CA LYS A 106 -1.37 19.02 -6.35
C LYS A 106 -0.10 18.31 -5.91
N PRO A 107 0.77 17.90 -6.85
CA PRO A 107 2.08 17.39 -6.51
C PRO A 107 2.98 18.52 -5.95
N SER A 108 3.86 18.18 -5.01
CA SER A 108 4.93 19.07 -4.54
C SER A 108 6.23 18.78 -5.28
N GLN A 109 6.47 17.51 -5.64
CA GLN A 109 7.62 17.07 -6.42
C GLN A 109 7.33 15.73 -7.11
N GLY A 110 7.81 15.55 -8.33
CA GLY A 110 7.65 14.30 -9.08
C GLY A 110 6.20 14.00 -9.45
N HIS A 111 5.54 13.13 -8.93
CA HIS A 111 4.13 12.67 -8.95
C HIS A 111 3.18 13.41 -9.94
N ASN A 112 3.60 13.61 -11.19
CA ASN A 112 2.87 14.49 -12.13
C ASN A 112 2.50 13.81 -13.45
N ASN A 113 2.54 12.45 -13.49
CA ASN A 113 2.17 11.71 -14.68
C ASN A 113 0.66 11.42 -14.72
N THR A 114 0.23 10.18 -14.99
CA THR A 114 -1.20 9.88 -15.21
C THR A 114 -2.08 10.30 -14.03
N ILE A 115 -3.15 11.04 -14.33
CA ILE A 115 -4.18 11.41 -13.35
C ILE A 115 -5.16 10.25 -13.18
N ILE A 116 -5.28 9.73 -11.96
CA ILE A 116 -6.29 8.75 -11.58
C ILE A 116 -7.21 9.39 -10.54
N LYS A 117 -8.49 9.56 -10.87
CA LYS A 117 -9.50 10.17 -9.99
C LYS A 117 -9.06 11.51 -9.37
N GLY A 118 -8.48 12.38 -10.21
CA GLY A 118 -8.01 13.71 -9.79
C GLY A 118 -6.63 13.74 -9.13
N ILE A 119 -5.98 12.61 -8.92
CA ILE A 119 -4.67 12.52 -8.29
C ILE A 119 -3.65 12.08 -9.32
N PRO A 120 -2.63 12.91 -9.63
CA PRO A 120 -1.55 12.51 -10.53
C PRO A 120 -0.61 11.53 -9.82
N ARG A 121 -0.12 10.54 -10.54
CA ARG A 121 0.73 9.45 -10.02
C ARG A 121 2.11 9.48 -10.67
N ILE A 122 3.03 8.68 -10.14
CA ILE A 122 4.30 8.36 -10.80
C ILE A 122 4.04 7.27 -11.84
N GLY A 123 4.51 7.49 -13.06
CA GLY A 123 4.35 6.58 -14.20
C GLY A 123 3.09 6.87 -15.01
N TRP A 124 3.04 6.26 -16.17
CA TRP A 124 1.95 6.40 -17.14
C TRP A 124 1.20 5.08 -17.26
N MET A 125 -0.13 5.17 -17.31
CA MET A 125 -0.99 4.02 -17.56
C MET A 125 -2.17 4.39 -18.45
N THR A 126 -2.72 3.38 -19.09
CA THR A 126 -4.03 3.43 -19.75
C THR A 126 -4.72 2.08 -19.62
N GLY A 127 -6.05 2.06 -19.78
CA GLY A 127 -6.84 0.83 -19.61
C GLY A 127 -7.10 0.43 -18.15
N GLY A 128 -7.84 -0.66 -17.96
CA GLY A 128 -8.18 -1.20 -16.65
C GLY A 128 -9.14 -0.34 -15.83
N LYS A 129 -10.02 0.44 -16.46
CA LYS A 129 -10.92 1.37 -15.77
C LYS A 129 -11.79 0.69 -14.72
N SER A 130 -12.24 -0.54 -14.97
CA SER A 130 -13.06 -1.31 -14.03
C SER A 130 -12.30 -1.82 -12.81
N ALA A 131 -10.98 -1.94 -12.93
CA ALA A 131 -10.09 -2.42 -11.87
C ALA A 131 -9.54 -1.32 -10.96
N LEU A 132 -9.69 -0.03 -11.34
CA LEU A 132 -9.15 1.10 -10.58
C LEU A 132 -9.77 1.17 -9.17
N TRP A 133 -8.92 1.12 -8.15
CA TRP A 133 -9.38 1.34 -6.78
C TRP A 133 -9.95 2.74 -6.53
N LYS A 134 -10.63 2.91 -5.42
CA LYS A 134 -10.88 4.22 -4.80
C LYS A 134 -9.91 4.40 -3.66
N ASP A 135 -9.23 5.53 -3.63
CA ASP A 135 -8.16 5.77 -2.66
C ASP A 135 -8.69 5.75 -1.22
N GLU A 136 -9.85 6.32 -0.99
CA GLU A 136 -10.50 6.36 0.32
C GLU A 136 -10.92 4.98 0.87
N ASP A 137 -11.10 3.99 0.00
CA ASP A 137 -11.56 2.64 0.38
C ASP A 137 -10.40 1.65 0.62
N ILE A 138 -9.16 2.01 0.28
CA ILE A 138 -8.01 1.09 0.29
C ILE A 138 -7.79 0.46 1.67
N ALA A 139 -7.79 1.27 2.73
CA ALA A 139 -7.55 0.78 4.09
C ALA A 139 -8.61 -0.24 4.53
N ASP A 140 -9.89 0.02 4.20
CA ASP A 140 -10.99 -0.90 4.51
C ASP A 140 -10.85 -2.22 3.75
N ILE A 141 -10.51 -2.16 2.46
CA ILE A 141 -10.35 -3.35 1.61
C ILE A 141 -9.19 -4.22 2.13
N ILE A 142 -8.04 -3.62 2.40
CA ILE A 142 -6.86 -4.32 2.93
C ILE A 142 -7.19 -4.94 4.30
N THR A 143 -7.80 -4.17 5.20
CA THR A 143 -8.22 -4.65 6.53
C THR A 143 -9.19 -5.83 6.41
N HIS A 144 -10.18 -5.74 5.53
CA HIS A 144 -11.14 -6.81 5.30
C HIS A 144 -10.46 -8.09 4.77
N LYS A 145 -9.55 -7.97 3.82
CA LYS A 145 -8.80 -9.11 3.28
C LYS A 145 -7.92 -9.77 4.33
N ALA A 146 -7.24 -8.99 5.17
CA ALA A 146 -6.45 -9.49 6.28
C ALA A 146 -7.30 -10.23 7.33
N LYS A 147 -8.44 -9.64 7.71
CA LYS A 147 -9.41 -10.28 8.64
C LYS A 147 -9.95 -11.59 8.08
N ASN A 148 -10.29 -11.63 6.79
CA ASN A 148 -10.76 -12.85 6.13
C ASN A 148 -9.69 -13.94 6.11
N PHE A 149 -8.42 -13.58 5.82
CA PHE A 149 -7.31 -14.52 5.88
C PHE A 149 -7.18 -15.12 7.29
N ILE A 150 -7.16 -14.29 8.33
CA ILE A 150 -7.06 -14.74 9.73
C ILE A 150 -8.23 -15.67 10.08
N ALA A 151 -9.46 -15.28 9.75
CA ALA A 151 -10.66 -16.07 10.07
C ALA A 151 -10.68 -17.42 9.35
N SER A 152 -10.18 -17.47 8.10
CA SER A 152 -10.12 -18.71 7.31
C SER A 152 -9.06 -19.69 7.81
N HIS A 153 -8.06 -19.23 8.53
CA HIS A 153 -6.93 -20.03 9.01
C HIS A 153 -6.82 -20.09 10.55
N GLN A 154 -7.91 -19.77 11.28
CA GLN A 154 -7.92 -19.70 12.74
C GLN A 154 -7.62 -21.04 13.44
N GLU A 155 -7.85 -22.18 12.77
CA GLU A 155 -7.65 -23.52 13.32
C GLU A 155 -6.28 -24.13 12.99
N GLU A 156 -5.41 -23.40 12.27
CA GLU A 156 -4.10 -23.84 11.85
C GLU A 156 -3.04 -22.75 12.04
N PRO A 157 -1.75 -23.11 12.13
CA PRO A 157 -0.70 -22.09 12.17
C PRO A 157 -0.71 -21.23 10.91
N PHE A 158 -0.71 -19.92 11.07
CA PHE A 158 -0.62 -19.00 9.94
C PHE A 158 0.44 -17.91 10.15
N PHE A 159 0.95 -17.40 9.05
CA PHE A 159 1.79 -16.21 8.99
C PHE A 159 1.17 -15.21 8.03
N LEU A 160 0.81 -14.05 8.53
CA LEU A 160 0.28 -12.94 7.72
C LEU A 160 1.26 -11.78 7.72
N TYR A 161 1.83 -11.45 6.56
CA TYR A 161 2.48 -10.18 6.30
C TYR A 161 1.44 -9.16 5.85
N MET A 162 1.24 -8.11 6.63
CA MET A 162 0.29 -7.04 6.32
C MET A 162 1.02 -5.72 6.11
N GLY A 163 1.20 -5.32 4.86
CA GLY A 163 1.77 -4.03 4.48
C GLY A 163 0.67 -2.98 4.35
N THR A 164 0.49 -2.12 5.36
CA THR A 164 -0.48 -1.02 5.24
C THR A 164 -0.01 0.03 4.24
N GLN A 165 -0.95 0.71 3.53
CA GLN A 165 -0.57 1.85 2.71
C GLN A 165 -0.43 3.13 3.54
N ASP A 166 -1.14 3.24 4.67
CA ASP A 166 -1.02 4.37 5.59
C ASP A 166 0.31 4.28 6.39
N VAL A 167 0.98 5.38 6.53
CA VAL A 167 0.65 6.78 6.25
C VAL A 167 1.34 7.32 5.00
N HIS A 168 1.62 6.49 4.00
CA HIS A 168 2.26 6.90 2.74
C HIS A 168 1.35 7.84 1.92
N VAL A 169 1.95 8.69 1.10
CA VAL A 169 1.24 9.58 0.17
C VAL A 169 0.70 8.80 -1.05
N PRO A 170 -0.35 9.31 -1.71
CA PRO A 170 -1.25 10.40 -1.34
C PRO A 170 -2.10 10.04 -0.12
N ARG A 171 -2.24 10.97 0.81
CA ARG A 171 -3.00 10.76 2.05
C ARG A 171 -4.46 11.08 1.83
N ILE A 172 -5.25 10.06 1.54
CA ILE A 172 -6.69 10.16 1.25
C ILE A 172 -7.44 9.33 2.29
N PRO A 173 -7.77 9.93 3.45
CA PRO A 173 -8.49 9.21 4.49
C PRO A 173 -9.91 8.89 4.04
N HIS A 174 -10.44 7.74 4.47
CA HIS A 174 -11.85 7.45 4.35
C HIS A 174 -12.70 8.56 5.03
N PRO A 175 -13.86 8.95 4.49
CA PRO A 175 -14.67 10.09 4.99
C PRO A 175 -14.96 10.06 6.49
N ARG A 176 -15.04 8.86 7.12
CA ARG A 176 -15.23 8.74 8.56
C ARG A 176 -14.08 9.27 9.42
N PHE A 177 -12.86 9.38 8.85
CA PHE A 177 -11.67 9.92 9.53
C PHE A 177 -11.35 11.35 9.12
N ALA A 178 -11.84 11.80 7.95
CA ALA A 178 -11.56 13.13 7.42
C ALA A 178 -11.92 14.24 8.42
N GLY A 179 -10.93 15.11 8.72
CA GLY A 179 -11.09 16.23 9.65
C GLY A 179 -11.16 15.84 11.14
N LYS A 180 -10.85 14.60 11.52
CA LYS A 180 -10.98 14.11 12.90
C LYS A 180 -9.74 14.33 13.75
N SER A 181 -8.55 14.36 13.15
CA SER A 181 -7.28 14.46 13.90
C SER A 181 -6.94 15.88 14.36
N GLY A 182 -7.42 16.91 13.66
CA GLY A 182 -6.94 18.28 13.81
C GLY A 182 -5.53 18.52 13.25
N LEU A 183 -4.95 17.54 12.56
CA LEU A 183 -3.59 17.57 11.98
C LEU A 183 -3.60 17.41 10.45
N GLY A 184 -4.71 17.77 9.80
CA GLY A 184 -4.91 17.62 8.38
C GLY A 184 -5.00 16.16 7.93
N THR A 185 -4.94 15.94 6.62
CA THR A 185 -5.06 14.59 6.04
C THR A 185 -3.98 13.63 6.57
N ARG A 186 -2.78 14.14 6.89
CA ARG A 186 -1.71 13.35 7.49
C ARG A 186 -2.12 12.77 8.85
N GLY A 187 -2.70 13.58 9.73
CA GLY A 187 -3.20 13.11 11.02
C GLY A 187 -4.41 12.18 10.86
N ASP A 188 -5.27 12.44 9.90
CA ASP A 188 -6.47 11.63 9.66
C ASP A 188 -6.12 10.22 9.18
N VAL A 189 -5.10 10.05 8.32
CA VAL A 189 -4.62 8.71 7.94
C VAL A 189 -3.85 7.99 9.06
N ILE A 190 -3.29 8.72 10.03
CA ILE A 190 -2.75 8.10 11.27
C ILE A 190 -3.89 7.50 12.10
N LEU A 191 -5.01 8.21 12.26
CA LEU A 191 -6.20 7.65 12.92
C LEU A 191 -6.75 6.43 12.16
N GLN A 192 -6.69 6.46 10.82
CA GLN A 192 -7.09 5.34 9.98
C GLN A 192 -6.18 4.13 10.16
N LEU A 193 -4.86 4.34 10.26
CA LEU A 193 -3.90 3.27 10.56
C LEU A 193 -4.15 2.66 11.93
N ASP A 194 -4.35 3.48 12.95
CA ASP A 194 -4.67 3.02 14.32
C ASP A 194 -5.96 2.17 14.33
N TRP A 195 -7.00 2.62 13.63
CA TRP A 195 -8.22 1.85 13.43
C TRP A 195 -7.93 0.51 12.73
N THR A 196 -7.11 0.49 11.67
CA THR A 196 -6.74 -0.74 10.95
C THR A 196 -6.12 -1.78 11.90
N ILE A 197 -5.17 -1.36 12.74
CA ILE A 197 -4.53 -2.25 13.72
C ILE A 197 -5.55 -2.70 14.79
N GLY A 198 -6.39 -1.80 15.26
CA GLY A 198 -7.48 -2.12 16.18
C GLY A 198 -8.43 -3.19 15.64
N GLU A 199 -8.79 -3.13 14.36
CA GLU A 199 -9.62 -4.13 13.69
C GLU A 199 -8.96 -5.52 13.63
N ILE A 200 -7.65 -5.57 13.39
CA ILE A 200 -6.89 -6.83 13.42
C ILE A 200 -6.87 -7.42 14.84
N MET A 201 -6.53 -6.60 15.84
CA MET A 201 -6.54 -7.02 17.24
C MET A 201 -7.92 -7.54 17.68
N HIS A 202 -8.97 -6.78 17.37
CA HIS A 202 -10.34 -7.19 17.65
C HIS A 202 -10.74 -8.51 16.97
N THR A 203 -10.23 -8.75 15.76
CA THR A 203 -10.45 -10.02 15.04
C THR A 203 -9.81 -11.18 15.79
N LEU A 204 -8.55 -11.04 16.22
CA LEU A 204 -7.85 -12.06 17.01
C LEU A 204 -8.57 -12.36 18.34
N ASP A 205 -9.03 -11.32 19.03
CA ASP A 205 -9.79 -11.45 20.27
C ASP A 205 -11.14 -12.16 20.05
N SER A 206 -11.88 -11.76 19.03
CA SER A 206 -13.22 -12.32 18.75
C SER A 206 -13.18 -13.78 18.30
N LEU A 207 -12.07 -14.20 17.69
CA LEU A 207 -11.79 -15.59 17.30
C LEU A 207 -11.15 -16.41 18.44
N HIS A 208 -10.85 -15.78 19.59
CA HIS A 208 -10.20 -16.39 20.74
C HIS A 208 -8.81 -16.98 20.45
N ILE A 209 -8.06 -16.37 19.53
CA ILE A 209 -6.71 -16.78 19.15
C ILE A 209 -5.63 -15.76 19.54
N ALA A 210 -5.99 -14.65 20.16
CA ALA A 210 -5.04 -13.59 20.52
C ALA A 210 -3.92 -14.09 21.44
N ASP A 211 -4.23 -14.92 22.44
CA ASP A 211 -3.25 -15.46 23.39
C ASP A 211 -2.23 -16.43 22.74
N ASN A 212 -2.53 -16.94 21.55
CA ASN A 212 -1.68 -17.84 20.78
C ASN A 212 -1.12 -17.20 19.50
N THR A 213 -1.21 -15.86 19.38
CA THR A 213 -0.77 -15.11 18.21
C THR A 213 0.28 -14.07 18.60
N ILE A 214 1.43 -14.07 17.92
CA ILE A 214 2.41 -12.99 18.02
C ILE A 214 2.02 -11.90 17.01
N LEU A 215 1.62 -10.73 17.49
CA LEU A 215 1.37 -9.55 16.68
C LEU A 215 2.59 -8.62 16.72
N ILE A 216 3.18 -8.35 15.56
CA ILE A 216 4.34 -7.46 15.41
C ILE A 216 3.89 -6.22 14.63
N PHE A 217 4.00 -5.04 15.25
CA PHE A 217 3.81 -3.77 14.56
C PHE A 217 5.15 -3.06 14.40
N THR A 218 5.47 -2.66 13.17
CA THR A 218 6.70 -1.96 12.84
C THR A 218 6.52 -1.09 11.60
N SER A 219 7.55 -0.32 11.23
CA SER A 219 7.57 0.48 9.99
C SER A 219 8.84 0.19 9.20
N ASP A 220 8.80 0.45 7.89
CA ASP A 220 9.94 0.28 6.98
C ASP A 220 10.97 1.40 7.11
N ASN A 221 10.55 2.59 7.51
CA ASN A 221 11.40 3.77 7.75
C ASN A 221 10.72 4.76 8.69
N GLY A 222 11.50 5.73 9.14
CA GLY A 222 11.00 6.83 9.94
C GLY A 222 10.11 7.81 9.16
N PRO A 223 9.52 8.81 9.83
CA PRO A 223 8.52 9.69 9.26
C PRO A 223 9.07 10.61 8.19
N VAL A 224 8.19 11.02 7.28
CA VAL A 224 8.36 12.11 6.33
C VAL A 224 7.11 12.99 6.35
N ILE A 225 7.28 14.29 6.23
CA ILE A 225 6.17 15.24 6.28
C ILE A 225 5.66 15.48 4.85
N ASP A 226 6.48 16.03 3.96
CA ASP A 226 6.19 16.14 2.53
C ASP A 226 6.91 15.03 1.76
N ASP A 227 6.15 14.20 1.04
CA ASP A 227 6.67 13.09 0.22
C ASP A 227 6.03 13.10 -1.18
N GLY A 228 5.74 14.28 -1.71
CA GLY A 228 5.37 14.46 -3.12
C GLY A 228 4.02 15.08 -3.39
N TYR A 229 3.21 15.45 -2.38
CA TYR A 229 1.94 16.13 -2.56
C TYR A 229 1.77 17.32 -1.60
N GLN A 230 1.07 18.35 -2.06
CA GLN A 230 0.73 19.56 -1.28
C GLN A 230 -0.53 19.30 -0.42
N ASP A 231 -0.39 18.48 0.60
CA ASP A 231 -1.46 18.08 1.50
C ASP A 231 -1.50 18.86 2.83
N GLN A 232 -0.78 19.97 2.89
CA GLN A 232 -0.65 20.84 4.06
C GLN A 232 -0.04 20.14 5.30
N ALA A 233 0.76 19.10 5.09
CA ALA A 233 1.32 18.31 6.19
C ALA A 233 2.25 19.11 7.10
N TYR A 234 2.98 20.11 6.57
CA TYR A 234 3.79 21.02 7.37
C TYR A 234 2.97 22.08 8.09
N GLU A 235 2.01 22.68 7.40
CA GLU A 235 1.20 23.79 7.90
C GLU A 235 0.28 23.35 9.04
N LEU A 236 -0.17 22.09 9.00
CA LEU A 236 -1.12 21.53 9.96
C LEU A 236 -0.47 20.61 11.02
N LEU A 237 0.83 20.75 11.28
CA LEU A 237 1.49 20.01 12.36
C LEU A 237 0.94 20.31 13.76
N ASN A 238 0.43 21.53 13.99
CA ASN A 238 -0.21 21.95 15.25
C ASN A 238 0.56 21.51 16.52
N GLY A 239 1.88 21.59 16.48
CA GLY A 239 2.77 21.19 17.58
C GLY A 239 3.12 19.71 17.61
N HIS A 240 2.57 18.87 16.71
CA HIS A 240 2.98 17.48 16.58
C HIS A 240 4.42 17.40 16.01
N THR A 241 5.25 16.62 16.67
CA THR A 241 6.67 16.40 16.29
C THR A 241 6.86 14.95 15.83
N PRO A 242 6.66 14.64 14.53
CA PRO A 242 6.68 13.26 14.02
C PRO A 242 7.97 12.49 14.30
N MET A 243 9.10 13.20 14.34
CA MET A 243 10.42 12.64 14.64
C MET A 243 10.71 12.57 16.15
N GLY A 244 9.81 13.07 17.00
CA GLY A 244 10.04 13.20 18.44
C GLY A 244 11.27 14.04 18.73
N ILE A 245 12.20 13.52 19.53
CA ILE A 245 13.47 14.15 19.89
C ILE A 245 14.61 13.80 18.91
N TYR A 246 14.36 12.93 17.93
CA TYR A 246 15.41 12.42 17.08
C TYR A 246 15.64 13.30 15.85
N ARG A 247 16.90 13.31 15.38
CA ARG A 247 17.30 14.03 14.18
C ARG A 247 16.97 13.20 12.93
N GLY A 248 16.58 13.88 11.83
CA GLY A 248 16.37 13.29 10.52
C GLY A 248 14.92 12.88 10.29
N GLY A 249 14.74 11.86 9.51
CA GLY A 249 13.48 11.28 9.04
C GLY A 249 13.76 10.34 7.87
N LYS A 250 12.73 9.89 7.15
CA LYS A 250 12.89 9.13 5.91
C LYS A 250 13.96 9.76 5.00
N TYR A 251 14.72 8.95 4.29
CA TYR A 251 15.87 9.34 3.45
C TYR A 251 17.15 9.72 4.21
N SER A 252 17.19 9.58 5.54
CA SER A 252 18.41 9.85 6.30
C SER A 252 18.85 8.64 7.14
N ALA A 253 20.15 8.52 7.36
CA ALA A 253 20.73 7.50 8.24
C ALA A 253 20.71 7.88 9.74
N TYR A 254 20.07 9.01 10.09
CA TYR A 254 19.90 9.42 11.48
C TYR A 254 18.81 8.63 12.19
N GLU A 255 18.79 8.69 13.52
CA GLU A 255 17.84 7.95 14.38
C GLU A 255 16.39 8.08 13.92
N ALA A 256 15.90 9.29 13.58
CA ALA A 256 14.54 9.46 13.14
C ALA A 256 14.24 8.85 11.75
N GLY A 257 15.25 8.46 10.98
CA GLY A 257 15.09 7.80 9.68
C GLY A 257 15.07 6.27 9.78
N THR A 258 15.73 5.72 10.82
CA THR A 258 15.99 4.28 10.92
C THR A 258 15.41 3.63 12.18
N ARG A 259 15.16 4.40 13.23
CA ARG A 259 14.56 3.95 14.47
C ARG A 259 13.03 3.96 14.31
N VAL A 260 12.44 2.80 14.19
CA VAL A 260 11.01 2.58 14.04
C VAL A 260 10.46 1.79 15.24
N PRO A 261 9.14 1.77 15.46
CA PRO A 261 8.52 1.00 16.54
C PRO A 261 8.95 -0.46 16.57
#